data_dfe6f14c5b01126cfa2afec3ae078b0d
#
_entry.id   dfe6f14c5b01126cfa2afec3ae078b0d
#
_cell.length_a   1.000
_cell.length_b   1.000
_cell.length_c   1.000
_cell.angle_alpha   90.00
_cell.angle_beta   90.00
_cell.angle_gamma   90.00
#
_symmetry.space_group_name_H-M   'P 1'
#
loop_
_entity.id
_entity.type
_entity.pdbx_description
1 polymer ?
#
loop_
_entity_poly.entity_id
_entity_poly.type
_entity_poly.pdbx_seq_one_letter_code
_entity_poly.pdbx_strand_id
1 'polypeptide(L)'
;MNKSIALYLLLAGLLTGFSCTHTKQQPEEEGVDSEWLDSLQHVYQYGVCIDSLDVTEYKMKNGDNPAAIFSALGFSALKADSITKASIHVLDPTKLRAGMNYYTFTTQDSIADIRYIAFAKSLVDYAVIDLTGDSTLAYEFNKPITIKRHYTEGTINSSLWNVIKASGADPLLAIKISDVYAWQIDFFDVKEGDSFQVLYDVAYIDDTTALNITSIKGAVFTHQGKDFTAIPFTQDSVFEYFDLEGNSLRKAFLKAPLDFFRITSRFTNARFHPILKRYRAHHGVDYAAP
;
A
#
# COMPACT_ATOMS: atom_id res chain seq x y z
N MET A 1 16.47 27.98 -63.23
CA MET A 1 16.97 29.25 -63.87
C MET A 1 17.60 30.09 -62.78
N ASN A 2 18.89 30.23 -62.96
CA ASN A 2 19.76 31.39 -62.69
C ASN A 2 19.98 31.82 -61.21
N LYS A 3 21.19 31.59 -60.72
CA LYS A 3 22.42 32.45 -60.80
C LYS A 3 22.32 33.62 -59.82
N SER A 4 23.30 34.06 -58.99
CA SER A 4 24.78 34.09 -59.05
C SER A 4 25.24 34.53 -57.69
N ILE A 5 26.31 33.98 -57.08
CA ILE A 5 27.73 34.40 -57.12
C ILE A 5 28.00 35.86 -56.65
N ALA A 6 28.79 36.00 -55.58
CA ALA A 6 30.02 36.79 -55.43
C ALA A 6 30.32 36.96 -53.94
N LEU A 7 31.36 36.41 -53.37
CA LEU A 7 32.80 36.63 -53.41
C LEU A 7 33.16 38.11 -53.15
N TYR A 8 33.72 38.38 -51.94
CA TYR A 8 34.82 39.34 -51.75
C TYR A 8 35.75 38.92 -50.63
N LEU A 9 36.97 38.84 -51.02
CA LEU A 9 38.22 38.58 -50.25
C LEU A 9 38.82 39.90 -49.73
N LEU A 10 39.69 39.76 -48.71
CA LEU A 10 40.88 40.56 -48.37
C LEU A 10 40.68 41.80 -47.51
N LEU A 11 41.25 41.89 -46.31
CA LEU A 11 42.62 42.47 -46.16
C LEU A 11 43.13 42.27 -44.70
N ALA A 12 44.40 42.04 -44.64
CA ALA A 12 45.22 41.75 -43.49
C ALA A 12 45.41 42.98 -42.57
N GLY A 13 45.72 42.71 -41.30
CA GLY A 13 46.20 43.66 -40.32
C GLY A 13 46.83 42.99 -39.14
N LEU A 14 48.16 42.76 -39.21
CA LEU A 14 49.00 42.40 -38.07
C LEU A 14 48.95 43.49 -37.02
N LEU A 15 48.65 43.18 -35.77
CA LEU A 15 49.11 43.89 -34.60
C LEU A 15 49.46 42.93 -33.47
N THR A 16 50.74 42.78 -33.25
CA THR A 16 51.35 42.11 -32.10
C THR A 16 51.07 42.87 -30.82
N GLY A 17 50.35 42.21 -29.90
CA GLY A 17 50.22 42.70 -28.53
C GLY A 17 50.55 41.57 -27.56
N PHE A 18 51.76 41.61 -27.00
CA PHE A 18 52.16 40.83 -25.84
C PHE A 18 51.28 41.25 -24.66
N SER A 19 50.38 40.34 -24.21
CA SER A 19 49.71 40.48 -22.93
C SER A 19 50.07 39.27 -22.07
N CYS A 20 50.87 39.52 -21.04
CA CYS A 20 51.14 38.58 -19.98
C CYS A 20 49.84 38.34 -19.20
N THR A 21 49.19 37.25 -19.42
CA THR A 21 48.12 36.77 -18.52
C THR A 21 48.75 35.94 -17.41
N HIS A 22 48.76 36.50 -16.19
CA HIS A 22 48.95 35.74 -14.97
C HIS A 22 47.81 34.71 -14.87
N THR A 23 48.14 33.45 -15.16
CA THR A 23 47.28 32.31 -14.82
C THR A 23 47.33 32.15 -13.31
N LYS A 24 46.27 32.60 -12.62
CA LYS A 24 46.01 32.14 -11.26
C LYS A 24 45.74 30.65 -11.36
N GLN A 25 46.65 29.83 -10.87
CA GLN A 25 46.38 28.47 -10.51
C GLN A 25 45.30 28.50 -9.44
N GLN A 26 44.07 28.08 -9.78
CA GLN A 26 43.11 27.60 -8.79
C GLN A 26 43.73 26.36 -8.12
N PRO A 27 43.64 26.23 -6.80
CA PRO A 27 43.97 25.00 -6.14
C PRO A 27 43.09 23.91 -6.75
N GLU A 28 43.69 22.85 -7.27
CA GLU A 28 43.01 21.61 -7.57
C GLU A 28 42.30 21.20 -6.26
N GLU A 29 40.97 21.31 -6.22
CA GLU A 29 40.18 20.55 -5.25
C GLU A 29 40.55 19.08 -5.52
N GLU A 30 41.30 18.50 -4.61
CA GLU A 30 41.43 17.05 -4.53
C GLU A 30 40.00 16.51 -4.52
N GLY A 31 39.56 16.01 -5.68
CA GLY A 31 38.32 15.29 -5.81
C GLY A 31 38.41 14.12 -4.83
N VAL A 32 37.65 14.22 -3.74
CA VAL A 32 37.38 13.06 -2.89
C VAL A 32 36.79 12.02 -3.83
N ASP A 33 37.58 10.97 -4.10
CA ASP A 33 37.19 9.87 -4.97
C ASP A 33 35.79 9.41 -4.55
N SER A 34 34.81 9.63 -5.42
CA SER A 34 33.42 9.20 -5.19
C SER A 34 33.29 7.67 -5.05
N GLU A 35 34.31 6.92 -5.47
CA GLU A 35 34.43 5.48 -5.27
C GLU A 35 34.50 5.07 -3.79
N TRP A 36 35.02 5.93 -2.88
CA TRP A 36 35.06 5.61 -1.45
C TRP A 36 33.73 5.81 -0.74
N LEU A 37 32.85 6.68 -1.24
CA LEU A 37 31.52 6.93 -0.68
C LEU A 37 30.52 5.84 -1.06
N ASP A 38 30.74 5.13 -2.17
CA ASP A 38 29.86 4.07 -2.65
C ASP A 38 30.14 2.71 -1.96
N SER A 39 31.24 2.59 -1.20
CA SER A 39 31.65 1.33 -0.54
C SER A 39 31.06 1.12 0.85
N LEU A 40 30.39 2.11 1.44
CA LEU A 40 29.73 2.01 2.73
C LEU A 40 28.19 1.93 2.56
N GLN A 41 27.71 0.86 1.97
CA GLN A 41 26.27 0.56 2.01
C GLN A 41 25.92 0.12 3.44
N HIS A 42 25.47 1.08 4.25
CA HIS A 42 24.91 0.78 5.55
C HIS A 42 23.60 -0.02 5.40
N VAL A 43 23.47 -1.07 6.17
CA VAL A 43 22.25 -1.88 6.20
C VAL A 43 21.30 -1.31 7.24
N TYR A 44 20.07 -1.03 6.82
CA TYR A 44 19.03 -0.51 7.69
C TYR A 44 17.88 -1.50 7.84
N GLN A 45 17.41 -1.68 9.07
CA GLN A 45 16.20 -2.43 9.36
C GLN A 45 15.31 -1.61 10.28
N TYR A 46 14.06 -1.38 9.86
CA TYR A 46 13.09 -0.54 10.57
C TYR A 46 13.61 0.88 10.92
N GLY A 47 14.44 1.45 10.05
CA GLY A 47 15.06 2.75 10.25
C GLY A 47 16.30 2.75 11.16
N VAL A 48 16.72 1.59 11.66
CA VAL A 48 17.91 1.41 12.50
C VAL A 48 19.06 0.88 11.65
N CYS A 49 20.23 1.52 11.71
CA CYS A 49 21.45 0.99 11.11
C CYS A 49 21.91 -0.25 11.90
N ILE A 50 22.04 -1.39 11.23
CA ILE A 50 22.31 -2.68 11.89
C ILE A 50 23.72 -3.20 11.67
N ASP A 51 24.64 -2.43 11.09
CA ASP A 51 26.00 -2.89 10.75
C ASP A 51 26.79 -3.43 11.94
N SER A 52 26.52 -2.94 13.14
CA SER A 52 27.17 -3.36 14.40
C SER A 52 26.18 -3.93 15.43
N LEU A 53 25.00 -4.34 14.97
CA LEU A 53 23.92 -4.84 15.83
C LEU A 53 23.46 -6.23 15.38
N ASP A 54 23.17 -7.10 16.32
CA ASP A 54 22.48 -8.35 16.09
C ASP A 54 20.97 -8.13 16.25
N VAL A 55 20.22 -8.65 15.29
CA VAL A 55 18.75 -8.53 15.28
C VAL A 55 18.14 -9.87 15.64
N THR A 56 17.34 -9.91 16.69
CA THR A 56 16.62 -11.10 17.14
C THR A 56 15.12 -10.88 17.04
N GLU A 57 14.44 -11.80 16.36
CA GLU A 57 12.98 -11.78 16.20
C GLU A 57 12.31 -12.58 17.30
N TYR A 58 11.25 -12.01 17.86
CA TYR A 58 10.39 -12.65 18.84
C TYR A 58 8.93 -12.56 18.42
N LYS A 59 8.13 -13.45 18.99
CA LYS A 59 6.67 -13.46 18.77
C LYS A 59 5.95 -13.30 20.09
N MET A 60 5.01 -12.36 20.12
CA MET A 60 4.17 -12.12 21.29
C MET A 60 3.30 -13.33 21.60
N LYS A 61 3.23 -13.68 22.87
CA LYS A 61 2.40 -14.77 23.39
C LYS A 61 1.05 -14.23 23.90
N ASN A 62 0.13 -15.12 24.16
CA ASN A 62 -1.15 -14.76 24.78
C ASN A 62 -0.91 -14.25 26.22
N GLY A 63 -1.43 -13.05 26.53
CA GLY A 63 -1.25 -12.40 27.81
C GLY A 63 -0.03 -11.48 27.91
N ASP A 64 0.83 -11.44 26.88
CA ASP A 64 1.95 -10.50 26.87
C ASP A 64 1.43 -9.05 26.83
N ASN A 65 2.13 -8.20 27.55
CA ASN A 65 1.98 -6.76 27.54
C ASN A 65 3.36 -6.10 27.54
N PRO A 66 3.50 -4.81 27.24
CA PRO A 66 4.81 -4.17 27.12
C PRO A 66 5.69 -4.37 28.36
N ALA A 67 5.15 -4.22 29.56
CA ALA A 67 5.90 -4.37 30.81
C ALA A 67 6.42 -5.80 31.00
N ALA A 68 5.59 -6.82 30.66
CA ALA A 68 6.00 -8.23 30.74
C ALA A 68 7.11 -8.54 29.73
N ILE A 69 7.00 -8.01 28.49
CA ILE A 69 8.02 -8.18 27.44
C ILE A 69 9.34 -7.53 27.89
N PHE A 70 9.32 -6.28 28.37
CA PHE A 70 10.54 -5.60 28.82
C PHE A 70 11.18 -6.30 30.02
N SER A 71 10.37 -6.83 30.94
CA SER A 71 10.89 -7.64 32.05
C SER A 71 11.52 -8.94 31.56
N ALA A 72 10.93 -9.62 30.58
CA ALA A 72 11.48 -10.83 29.98
C ALA A 72 12.78 -10.58 29.19
N LEU A 73 12.95 -9.35 28.67
CA LEU A 73 14.19 -8.88 28.03
C LEU A 73 15.27 -8.44 29.05
N GLY A 74 15.01 -8.58 30.36
CA GLY A 74 15.99 -8.32 31.41
C GLY A 74 15.97 -6.89 31.95
N PHE A 75 15.05 -6.03 31.55
CA PHE A 75 14.93 -4.68 32.12
C PHE A 75 14.36 -4.72 33.53
N SER A 76 14.88 -3.88 34.41
CA SER A 76 14.31 -3.69 35.76
C SER A 76 12.88 -3.14 35.66
N ALA A 77 12.04 -3.38 36.66
CA ALA A 77 10.67 -2.89 36.72
C ALA A 77 10.57 -1.37 36.51
N LEU A 78 11.50 -0.61 37.07
CA LEU A 78 11.58 0.85 36.93
C LEU A 78 11.88 1.25 35.47
N LYS A 79 12.84 0.57 34.83
CA LYS A 79 13.20 0.84 33.44
C LYS A 79 12.07 0.40 32.49
N ALA A 80 11.43 -0.75 32.73
CA ALA A 80 10.28 -1.22 31.96
C ALA A 80 9.08 -0.24 32.01
N ASP A 81 8.79 0.33 33.20
CA ASP A 81 7.77 1.36 33.36
C ASP A 81 8.14 2.64 32.59
N SER A 82 9.40 3.08 32.71
CA SER A 82 9.91 4.23 31.95
C SER A 82 9.78 4.05 30.44
N ILE A 83 10.20 2.89 29.91
CA ILE A 83 10.09 2.54 28.48
C ILE A 83 8.61 2.54 28.05
N THR A 84 7.74 1.92 28.84
CA THR A 84 6.29 1.86 28.55
C THR A 84 5.69 3.26 28.47
N LYS A 85 6.00 4.14 29.41
CA LYS A 85 5.52 5.53 29.40
C LYS A 85 6.04 6.34 28.23
N ALA A 86 7.32 6.18 27.89
CA ALA A 86 7.94 6.87 26.75
C ALA A 86 7.38 6.41 25.40
N SER A 87 6.98 5.16 25.28
CA SER A 87 6.53 4.57 24.00
C SER A 87 5.01 4.56 23.79
N ILE A 88 4.20 4.96 24.78
CA ILE A 88 2.73 4.84 24.74
C ILE A 88 2.07 5.56 23.56
N HIS A 89 2.69 6.64 23.08
CA HIS A 89 2.17 7.44 21.96
C HIS A 89 2.34 6.75 20.59
N VAL A 90 3.27 5.76 20.46
CA VAL A 90 3.49 4.98 19.23
C VAL A 90 3.11 3.50 19.40
N LEU A 91 3.14 2.99 20.63
CA LEU A 91 2.85 1.61 20.98
C LEU A 91 1.66 1.54 21.95
N ASP A 92 0.45 1.54 21.41
CA ASP A 92 -0.78 1.41 22.19
C ASP A 92 -0.90 -0.03 22.74
N PRO A 93 -0.80 -0.23 24.07
CA PRO A 93 -0.86 -1.57 24.67
C PRO A 93 -2.18 -2.30 24.37
N THR A 94 -3.26 -1.58 24.13
CA THR A 94 -4.59 -2.17 23.86
C THR A 94 -4.69 -2.78 22.49
N LYS A 95 -3.79 -2.42 21.59
CA LYS A 95 -3.73 -2.93 20.21
C LYS A 95 -2.78 -4.11 20.03
N LEU A 96 -1.98 -4.43 21.04
CA LEU A 96 -1.08 -5.57 21.00
C LEU A 96 -1.87 -6.88 21.04
N ARG A 97 -1.42 -7.85 20.23
CA ARG A 97 -2.07 -9.16 20.10
C ARG A 97 -1.03 -10.27 20.09
N ALA A 98 -1.40 -11.42 20.59
CA ALA A 98 -0.62 -12.63 20.44
C ALA A 98 -0.37 -12.91 18.94
N GLY A 99 0.84 -13.34 18.62
CA GLY A 99 1.28 -13.59 17.26
C GLY A 99 1.94 -12.40 16.55
N MET A 100 1.87 -11.18 17.09
CA MET A 100 2.63 -10.03 16.59
C MET A 100 4.12 -10.23 16.83
N ASN A 101 4.94 -9.84 15.85
CA ASN A 101 6.38 -9.92 15.98
C ASN A 101 6.95 -8.66 16.64
N TYR A 102 8.01 -8.83 17.42
CA TYR A 102 8.87 -7.74 17.86
C TYR A 102 10.33 -8.15 17.71
N TYR A 103 11.20 -7.17 17.60
CA TYR A 103 12.61 -7.33 17.29
C TYR A 103 13.44 -6.60 18.31
N THR A 104 14.55 -7.20 18.78
CA THR A 104 15.56 -6.53 19.56
C THR A 104 16.82 -6.35 18.75
N PHE A 105 17.48 -5.24 18.95
CA PHE A 105 18.75 -4.90 18.33
C PHE A 105 19.78 -4.78 19.44
N THR A 106 20.73 -5.71 19.48
CA THR A 106 21.71 -5.83 20.54
C THR A 106 23.12 -5.56 20.01
N THR A 107 23.99 -5.01 20.83
CA THR A 107 25.39 -4.83 20.49
C THR A 107 26.06 -6.19 20.28
N GLN A 108 27.06 -6.25 19.38
CA GLN A 108 27.83 -7.46 19.06
C GLN A 108 28.97 -7.71 20.03
N ASP A 109 29.04 -6.97 21.13
CA ASP A 109 30.02 -7.16 22.19
C ASP A 109 29.59 -8.24 23.20
N SER A 110 30.46 -8.54 24.16
CA SER A 110 30.19 -9.57 25.17
C SER A 110 29.07 -9.20 26.15
N ILE A 111 28.60 -7.94 26.16
CA ILE A 111 27.53 -7.46 27.03
C ILE A 111 26.17 -7.71 26.38
N ALA A 112 26.09 -7.68 25.04
CA ALA A 112 24.87 -7.83 24.24
C ALA A 112 23.77 -6.88 24.72
N ASP A 113 24.09 -5.58 24.84
CA ASP A 113 23.15 -4.56 25.33
C ASP A 113 22.07 -4.25 24.29
N ILE A 114 20.80 -4.20 24.73
CA ILE A 114 19.67 -3.87 23.84
C ILE A 114 19.68 -2.38 23.56
N ARG A 115 19.90 -2.01 22.30
CA ARG A 115 19.94 -0.62 21.83
C ARG A 115 18.62 -0.14 21.28
N TYR A 116 17.87 -1.03 20.59
CA TYR A 116 16.55 -0.71 20.05
C TYR A 116 15.59 -1.89 20.22
N ILE A 117 14.29 -1.59 20.27
CA ILE A 117 13.23 -2.58 20.20
C ILE A 117 12.20 -2.10 19.19
N ALA A 118 11.85 -2.94 18.18
CA ALA A 118 10.84 -2.61 17.19
C ALA A 118 9.65 -3.56 17.29
N PHE A 119 8.44 -3.02 17.41
CA PHE A 119 7.19 -3.78 17.42
C PHE A 119 6.50 -3.64 16.08
N ALA A 120 6.20 -4.75 15.41
CA ALA A 120 5.45 -4.78 14.17
C ALA A 120 3.96 -4.53 14.45
N LYS A 121 3.45 -3.35 14.12
CA LYS A 121 2.01 -3.00 14.21
C LYS A 121 1.21 -3.57 13.04
N SER A 122 1.87 -3.62 11.87
CA SER A 122 1.37 -4.22 10.63
C SER A 122 2.56 -4.75 9.81
N LEU A 123 2.33 -5.15 8.56
CA LEU A 123 3.41 -5.52 7.64
C LEU A 123 4.31 -4.34 7.26
N VAL A 124 3.80 -3.11 7.39
CA VAL A 124 4.51 -1.87 7.01
C VAL A 124 4.81 -0.96 8.20
N ASP A 125 4.00 -0.98 9.25
CA ASP A 125 4.07 -0.02 10.35
C ASP A 125 4.77 -0.63 11.56
N TYR A 126 5.76 0.05 12.10
CA TYR A 126 6.54 -0.36 13.26
C TYR A 126 6.58 0.76 14.30
N ALA A 127 6.52 0.39 15.56
CA ALA A 127 6.86 1.26 16.66
C ALA A 127 8.30 0.92 17.08
N VAL A 128 9.21 1.89 16.97
CA VAL A 128 10.63 1.71 17.30
C VAL A 128 10.92 2.46 18.61
N ILE A 129 11.55 1.77 19.54
CA ILE A 129 11.99 2.30 20.83
C ILE A 129 13.51 2.36 20.80
N ASP A 130 14.04 3.55 20.95
CA ASP A 130 15.46 3.85 20.99
C ASP A 130 15.92 3.97 22.46
N LEU A 131 16.88 3.13 22.83
CA LEU A 131 17.47 3.05 24.16
C LEU A 131 18.95 3.48 24.19
N THR A 132 19.45 4.07 23.10
CA THR A 132 20.86 4.44 22.96
C THR A 132 21.27 5.67 23.80
N GLY A 133 20.32 6.56 24.09
CA GLY A 133 20.56 7.79 24.84
C GLY A 133 20.25 7.67 26.34
N ASP A 134 20.48 8.75 27.07
CA ASP A 134 20.13 8.85 28.49
C ASP A 134 18.62 8.75 28.73
N SER A 135 17.83 9.19 27.77
CA SER A 135 16.36 9.10 27.75
C SER A 135 15.88 8.14 26.68
N THR A 136 14.81 7.40 27.00
CA THR A 136 14.14 6.53 26.01
C THR A 136 13.37 7.40 25.03
N LEU A 137 13.62 7.22 23.72
CA LEU A 137 12.84 7.80 22.63
C LEU A 137 11.99 6.72 21.98
N ALA A 138 10.87 7.11 21.39
CA ALA A 138 10.05 6.18 20.61
C ALA A 138 9.46 6.92 19.41
N TYR A 139 9.44 6.25 18.25
CA TYR A 139 8.95 6.81 17.00
C TYR A 139 8.29 5.74 16.13
N GLU A 140 7.49 6.18 15.17
CA GLU A 140 6.93 5.31 14.15
C GLU A 140 7.88 5.20 12.96
N PHE A 141 8.05 3.99 12.47
CA PHE A 141 8.71 3.70 11.20
C PHE A 141 7.72 3.02 10.25
N ASN A 142 7.66 3.51 9.01
CA ASN A 142 6.85 2.93 7.97
C ASN A 142 7.76 2.43 6.85
N LYS A 143 7.64 1.16 6.49
CA LYS A 143 8.34 0.62 5.31
C LYS A 143 7.88 1.36 4.06
N PRO A 144 8.79 1.68 3.13
CA PRO A 144 8.41 2.27 1.86
C PRO A 144 7.48 1.34 1.09
N ILE A 145 6.47 1.94 0.48
CA ILE A 145 5.49 1.25 -0.36
C ILE A 145 5.70 1.68 -1.80
N THR A 146 5.81 0.71 -2.71
CA THR A 146 5.84 0.92 -4.15
C THR A 146 4.47 0.61 -4.75
N ILE A 147 3.95 1.48 -5.60
CA ILE A 147 2.70 1.25 -6.33
C ILE A 147 3.03 0.73 -7.72
N LYS A 148 2.53 -0.46 -8.05
CA LYS A 148 2.67 -1.06 -9.39
C LYS A 148 1.33 -1.19 -10.07
N ARG A 149 1.31 -0.87 -11.37
CA ARG A 149 0.11 -0.96 -12.20
C ARG A 149 -0.02 -2.34 -12.81
N HIS A 150 -1.21 -2.90 -12.76
CA HIS A 150 -1.58 -4.20 -13.29
C HIS A 150 -2.78 -4.08 -14.24
N TYR A 151 -2.84 -5.02 -15.17
CA TYR A 151 -3.98 -5.24 -16.04
C TYR A 151 -4.41 -6.70 -15.94
N THR A 152 -5.71 -6.92 -15.89
CA THR A 152 -6.30 -8.25 -15.87
C THR A 152 -7.59 -8.25 -16.67
N GLU A 153 -7.81 -9.29 -17.44
CA GLU A 153 -9.04 -9.50 -18.21
C GLU A 153 -9.49 -10.96 -18.10
N GLY A 154 -10.74 -11.21 -18.40
CA GLY A 154 -11.27 -12.57 -18.44
C GLY A 154 -12.73 -12.64 -18.85
N THR A 155 -13.10 -13.81 -19.38
CA THR A 155 -14.49 -14.18 -19.66
C THR A 155 -14.99 -15.10 -18.58
N ILE A 156 -16.18 -14.84 -18.07
CA ILE A 156 -16.77 -15.58 -16.97
C ILE A 156 -17.29 -16.93 -17.46
N ASN A 157 -16.75 -17.99 -16.92
CA ASN A 157 -17.17 -19.37 -17.19
C ASN A 157 -17.68 -20.09 -15.92
N SER A 158 -17.57 -19.44 -14.76
CA SER A 158 -18.04 -19.97 -13.48
C SER A 158 -18.44 -18.81 -12.55
N SER A 159 -17.49 -18.13 -11.94
CA SER A 159 -17.70 -16.92 -11.15
C SER A 159 -16.59 -15.92 -11.41
N LEU A 160 -16.89 -14.61 -11.22
CA LEU A 160 -15.89 -13.54 -11.36
C LEU A 160 -14.66 -13.82 -10.46
N TRP A 161 -14.88 -14.26 -9.23
CA TRP A 161 -13.83 -14.66 -8.28
C TRP A 161 -12.89 -15.73 -8.84
N ASN A 162 -13.46 -16.80 -9.39
CA ASN A 162 -12.69 -17.93 -9.92
C ASN A 162 -11.87 -17.53 -11.16
N VAL A 163 -12.45 -16.73 -12.05
CA VAL A 163 -11.75 -16.27 -13.24
C VAL A 163 -10.59 -15.34 -12.88
N ILE A 164 -10.78 -14.40 -11.96
CA ILE A 164 -9.71 -13.54 -11.47
C ILE A 164 -8.61 -14.36 -10.79
N LYS A 165 -8.97 -15.33 -9.94
CA LYS A 165 -7.99 -16.23 -9.31
C LYS A 165 -7.21 -17.04 -10.36
N ALA A 166 -7.87 -17.52 -11.39
CA ALA A 166 -7.23 -18.28 -12.48
C ALA A 166 -6.28 -17.44 -13.32
N SER A 167 -6.52 -16.12 -13.43
CA SER A 167 -5.62 -15.19 -14.12
C SER A 167 -4.35 -14.85 -13.31
N GLY A 168 -4.23 -15.33 -12.06
CA GLY A 168 -3.12 -15.03 -11.15
C GLY A 168 -3.25 -13.70 -10.40
N ALA A 169 -4.36 -12.96 -10.60
CA ALA A 169 -4.64 -11.74 -9.85
C ALA A 169 -5.23 -12.08 -8.46
N ASP A 170 -5.13 -11.11 -7.54
CA ASP A 170 -5.78 -11.24 -6.21
C ASP A 170 -7.30 -11.34 -6.38
N PRO A 171 -7.94 -12.40 -5.88
CA PRO A 171 -9.39 -12.55 -5.95
C PRO A 171 -10.19 -11.40 -5.32
N LEU A 172 -9.61 -10.63 -4.40
CA LEU A 172 -10.23 -9.41 -3.86
C LEU A 172 -10.51 -8.35 -4.94
N LEU A 173 -9.89 -8.48 -6.12
CA LEU A 173 -10.21 -7.65 -7.28
C LEU A 173 -11.68 -7.80 -7.70
N ALA A 174 -12.29 -8.99 -7.50
CA ALA A 174 -13.71 -9.21 -7.77
C ALA A 174 -14.59 -8.27 -6.92
N ILE A 175 -14.23 -8.07 -5.66
CA ILE A 175 -14.95 -7.17 -4.75
C ILE A 175 -14.79 -5.73 -5.26
N LYS A 176 -13.57 -5.32 -5.60
CA LYS A 176 -13.30 -3.97 -6.11
C LYS A 176 -14.06 -3.67 -7.40
N ILE A 177 -14.15 -4.65 -8.31
CA ILE A 177 -14.96 -4.52 -9.54
C ILE A 177 -16.45 -4.42 -9.19
N SER A 178 -16.93 -5.25 -8.27
CA SER A 178 -18.31 -5.21 -7.82
C SER A 178 -18.69 -3.86 -7.20
N ASP A 179 -17.82 -3.26 -6.39
CA ASP A 179 -18.00 -1.93 -5.80
C ASP A 179 -18.13 -0.85 -6.88
N VAL A 180 -17.27 -0.91 -7.93
CA VAL A 180 -17.31 0.05 -9.05
C VAL A 180 -18.67 0.06 -9.74
N TYR A 181 -19.22 -1.13 -10.00
CA TYR A 181 -20.44 -1.29 -10.79
C TYR A 181 -21.71 -1.56 -9.96
N ALA A 182 -21.64 -1.46 -8.63
CA ALA A 182 -22.75 -1.81 -7.73
C ALA A 182 -24.10 -1.13 -8.06
N TRP A 183 -24.05 0.06 -8.68
CA TRP A 183 -25.22 0.82 -9.10
C TRP A 183 -25.72 0.48 -10.50
N GLN A 184 -24.93 -0.23 -11.29
CA GLN A 184 -25.20 -0.54 -12.71
C GLN A 184 -25.56 -2.01 -12.92
N ILE A 185 -24.89 -2.92 -12.20
CA ILE A 185 -24.90 -4.37 -12.42
C ILE A 185 -25.26 -5.07 -11.11
N ASP A 186 -26.18 -6.01 -11.18
CA ASP A 186 -26.39 -7.00 -10.13
C ASP A 186 -25.42 -8.15 -10.32
N PHE A 187 -24.37 -8.21 -9.50
CA PHE A 187 -23.35 -9.25 -9.59
C PHE A 187 -23.86 -10.66 -9.23
N PHE A 188 -25.09 -10.79 -8.72
CA PHE A 188 -25.76 -12.08 -8.57
C PHE A 188 -26.41 -12.58 -9.87
N ASP A 189 -26.58 -11.70 -10.88
CA ASP A 189 -27.09 -12.05 -12.20
C ASP A 189 -25.98 -12.18 -13.28
N VAL A 190 -24.71 -12.05 -12.89
CA VAL A 190 -23.56 -12.23 -13.78
C VAL A 190 -23.52 -13.68 -14.26
N LYS A 191 -23.38 -13.87 -15.59
CA LYS A 191 -23.54 -15.15 -16.27
C LYS A 191 -22.27 -15.56 -17.02
N GLU A 192 -22.27 -16.82 -17.42
CA GLU A 192 -21.29 -17.34 -18.36
C GLU A 192 -21.37 -16.54 -19.67
N GLY A 193 -20.20 -16.14 -20.18
CA GLY A 193 -20.05 -15.30 -21.37
C GLY A 193 -19.90 -13.80 -21.05
N ASP A 194 -20.26 -13.33 -19.85
CA ASP A 194 -19.88 -11.98 -19.42
C ASP A 194 -18.36 -11.86 -19.30
N SER A 195 -17.83 -10.65 -19.44
CA SER A 195 -16.37 -10.45 -19.43
C SER A 195 -16.00 -9.16 -18.72
N PHE A 196 -14.73 -9.07 -18.33
CA PHE A 196 -14.18 -7.87 -17.73
C PHE A 196 -12.77 -7.58 -18.25
N GLN A 197 -12.41 -6.31 -18.23
CA GLN A 197 -11.07 -5.78 -18.41
C GLN A 197 -10.85 -4.74 -17.33
N VAL A 198 -9.74 -4.80 -16.61
CA VAL A 198 -9.49 -3.88 -15.50
C VAL A 198 -8.01 -3.50 -15.40
N LEU A 199 -7.78 -2.20 -15.29
CA LEU A 199 -6.50 -1.58 -14.99
C LEU A 199 -6.54 -1.11 -13.53
N TYR A 200 -5.59 -1.54 -12.71
CA TYR A 200 -5.60 -1.28 -11.27
C TYR A 200 -4.20 -1.14 -10.70
N ASP A 201 -4.10 -0.49 -9.56
CA ASP A 201 -2.85 -0.31 -8.85
C ASP A 201 -2.81 -1.20 -7.58
N VAL A 202 -1.66 -1.81 -7.34
CA VAL A 202 -1.37 -2.65 -6.18
C VAL A 202 -0.21 -2.06 -5.40
N ALA A 203 -0.34 -1.97 -4.09
CA ALA A 203 0.75 -1.61 -3.20
C ALA A 203 1.64 -2.81 -2.91
N TYR A 204 2.95 -2.58 -2.91
CA TYR A 204 3.98 -3.58 -2.61
C TYR A 204 4.93 -3.10 -1.53
N ILE A 205 5.37 -4.02 -0.68
CA ILE A 205 6.55 -3.86 0.17
C ILE A 205 7.71 -4.57 -0.52
N ASP A 206 8.90 -3.97 -0.45
CA ASP A 206 10.15 -4.58 -0.94
C ASP A 206 10.02 -5.05 -2.40
N ASP A 207 9.23 -4.35 -3.21
CA ASP A 207 8.97 -4.60 -4.63
C ASP A 207 8.38 -5.98 -5.01
N THR A 208 8.26 -6.90 -4.06
CA THR A 208 7.84 -8.29 -4.31
C THR A 208 6.59 -8.69 -3.55
N THR A 209 6.40 -8.18 -2.34
CA THR A 209 5.28 -8.58 -1.47
C THR A 209 4.08 -7.67 -1.71
N ALA A 210 3.06 -8.19 -2.38
CA ALA A 210 1.80 -7.47 -2.58
C ALA A 210 1.06 -7.29 -1.25
N LEU A 211 0.58 -6.07 -0.99
CA LEU A 211 -0.21 -5.72 0.20
C LEU A 211 -1.70 -5.74 -0.09
N ASN A 212 -2.12 -4.86 -0.98
CA ASN A 212 -3.53 -4.69 -1.32
C ASN A 212 -3.71 -3.96 -2.66
N ILE A 213 -4.88 -4.10 -3.24
CA ILE A 213 -5.32 -3.31 -4.39
C ILE A 213 -5.73 -1.92 -3.87
N THR A 214 -5.00 -0.89 -4.30
CA THR A 214 -5.20 0.48 -3.83
C THR A 214 -6.27 1.22 -4.59
N SER A 215 -6.36 1.02 -5.92
CA SER A 215 -7.33 1.73 -6.77
C SER A 215 -7.57 1.02 -8.10
N ILE A 216 -8.79 1.15 -8.61
CA ILE A 216 -9.11 0.84 -10.01
C ILE A 216 -8.86 2.11 -10.84
N LYS A 217 -8.08 1.97 -11.91
CA LYS A 217 -7.69 3.07 -12.81
C LYS A 217 -8.52 3.12 -14.09
N GLY A 218 -9.31 2.12 -14.32
CA GLY A 218 -10.24 2.01 -15.42
C GLY A 218 -10.72 0.56 -15.52
N ALA A 219 -11.96 0.40 -15.91
CA ALA A 219 -12.50 -0.94 -16.14
C ALA A 219 -13.58 -0.90 -17.23
N VAL A 220 -13.75 -2.03 -17.90
CA VAL A 220 -14.89 -2.34 -18.75
C VAL A 220 -15.46 -3.67 -18.27
N PHE A 221 -16.75 -3.70 -18.00
CA PHE A 221 -17.48 -4.92 -17.66
C PHE A 221 -18.56 -5.14 -18.71
N THR A 222 -18.48 -6.25 -19.45
CA THR A 222 -19.50 -6.65 -20.42
C THR A 222 -20.49 -7.56 -19.73
N HIS A 223 -21.73 -7.12 -19.58
CA HIS A 223 -22.81 -7.90 -18.98
C HIS A 223 -23.98 -8.00 -19.94
N GLN A 224 -24.37 -9.24 -20.25
CA GLN A 224 -25.46 -9.55 -21.20
C GLN A 224 -25.26 -8.85 -22.57
N GLY A 225 -24.02 -8.80 -23.06
CA GLY A 225 -23.67 -8.18 -24.35
C GLY A 225 -23.63 -6.66 -24.36
N LYS A 226 -23.76 -6.00 -23.19
CA LYS A 226 -23.63 -4.55 -23.03
C LYS A 226 -22.38 -4.22 -22.23
N ASP A 227 -21.58 -3.28 -22.75
CA ASP A 227 -20.40 -2.76 -22.09
C ASP A 227 -20.75 -1.67 -21.09
N PHE A 228 -20.15 -1.77 -19.91
CA PHE A 228 -20.17 -0.78 -18.86
C PHE A 228 -18.74 -0.31 -18.62
N THR A 229 -18.42 0.90 -19.04
CA THR A 229 -17.11 1.51 -18.84
C THR A 229 -17.08 2.26 -17.52
N ALA A 230 -15.96 2.18 -16.79
CA ALA A 230 -15.73 2.90 -15.56
C ALA A 230 -14.41 3.66 -15.62
N ILE A 231 -14.47 4.98 -15.63
CA ILE A 231 -13.33 5.90 -15.65
C ILE A 231 -13.32 6.63 -14.31
N PRO A 232 -12.26 6.48 -13.47
CA PRO A 232 -12.17 7.19 -12.21
C PRO A 232 -11.88 8.67 -12.43
N PHE A 233 -12.60 9.52 -11.74
CA PHE A 233 -12.37 10.96 -11.75
C PHE A 233 -12.69 11.57 -10.40
N THR A 234 -11.96 12.63 -10.03
CA THR A 234 -12.21 13.40 -8.82
C THR A 234 -12.66 14.80 -9.19
N GLN A 235 -13.87 15.16 -8.82
CA GLN A 235 -14.42 16.49 -9.00
C GLN A 235 -14.84 17.05 -7.64
N ASP A 236 -14.45 18.29 -7.35
CA ASP A 236 -14.78 18.99 -6.09
C ASP A 236 -14.48 18.15 -4.83
N SER A 237 -13.33 17.44 -4.84
CA SER A 237 -12.90 16.50 -3.80
C SER A 237 -13.77 15.23 -3.65
N VAL A 238 -14.73 14.99 -4.54
CA VAL A 238 -15.52 13.77 -4.59
C VAL A 238 -14.95 12.84 -5.65
N PHE A 239 -14.57 11.63 -5.23
CA PHE A 239 -14.09 10.58 -6.12
C PHE A 239 -15.26 9.71 -6.59
N GLU A 240 -15.42 9.58 -7.90
CA GLU A 240 -16.45 8.72 -8.52
C GLU A 240 -15.94 8.07 -9.80
N TYR A 241 -16.72 7.12 -10.32
CA TYR A 241 -16.51 6.52 -11.64
C TYR A 241 -17.56 7.03 -12.62
N PHE A 242 -17.14 7.26 -13.86
CA PHE A 242 -17.96 7.82 -14.94
C PHE A 242 -17.93 6.89 -16.15
N ASP A 243 -19.02 6.90 -16.92
CA ASP A 243 -19.08 6.25 -18.23
C ASP A 243 -18.38 7.10 -19.32
N LEU A 244 -18.38 6.63 -20.56
CA LEU A 244 -17.77 7.36 -21.69
C LEU A 244 -18.50 8.66 -22.04
N GLU A 245 -19.75 8.80 -21.67
CA GLU A 245 -20.59 9.98 -21.85
C GLU A 245 -20.40 11.02 -20.72
N GLY A 246 -19.63 10.68 -19.70
CA GLY A 246 -19.38 11.54 -18.54
C GLY A 246 -20.49 11.50 -17.49
N ASN A 247 -21.38 10.50 -17.54
CA ASN A 247 -22.36 10.30 -16.48
C ASN A 247 -21.74 9.51 -15.33
N SER A 248 -22.03 9.93 -14.08
CA SER A 248 -21.62 9.15 -12.90
C SER A 248 -22.25 7.75 -12.91
N LEU A 249 -21.46 6.74 -12.57
CA LEU A 249 -21.99 5.39 -12.41
C LEU A 249 -22.89 5.25 -11.19
N ARG A 250 -22.87 6.20 -10.26
CA ARG A 250 -23.80 6.25 -9.15
C ARG A 250 -25.22 6.59 -9.61
N LYS A 251 -26.19 5.87 -9.09
CA LYS A 251 -27.63 6.07 -9.32
C LYS A 251 -28.34 6.26 -7.99
N ALA A 252 -29.62 6.63 -8.05
CA ALA A 252 -30.43 6.82 -6.84
C ALA A 252 -30.57 5.55 -5.99
N PHE A 253 -30.48 4.35 -6.61
CA PHE A 253 -30.62 3.06 -5.94
C PHE A 253 -29.57 2.07 -6.42
N LEU A 254 -28.99 1.32 -5.50
CA LEU A 254 -28.10 0.19 -5.80
C LEU A 254 -28.88 -0.93 -6.49
N LYS A 255 -28.23 -1.62 -7.44
CA LYS A 255 -28.78 -2.85 -8.03
C LYS A 255 -28.79 -3.99 -7.01
N ALA A 256 -27.72 -4.09 -6.20
CA ALA A 256 -27.61 -4.98 -5.05
C ALA A 256 -27.40 -4.14 -3.78
N PRO A 257 -28.27 -4.22 -2.77
CA PRO A 257 -28.22 -3.33 -1.60
C PRO A 257 -27.10 -3.66 -0.60
N LEU A 258 -26.44 -4.80 -0.75
CA LEU A 258 -25.37 -5.29 0.14
C LEU A 258 -24.26 -5.94 -0.67
N ASP A 259 -23.00 -5.71 -0.28
CA ASP A 259 -21.81 -6.29 -0.97
C ASP A 259 -21.71 -7.81 -0.76
N PHE A 260 -22.08 -8.27 0.42
CA PHE A 260 -22.13 -9.69 0.78
C PHE A 260 -23.39 -9.99 1.55
N PHE A 261 -24.21 -10.90 1.05
CA PHE A 261 -25.38 -11.32 1.75
C PHE A 261 -25.80 -12.76 1.40
N ARG A 262 -26.53 -13.37 2.32
CA ARG A 262 -27.30 -14.57 2.08
C ARG A 262 -28.78 -14.21 2.19
N ILE A 263 -29.56 -14.51 1.16
CA ILE A 263 -31.01 -14.39 1.24
C ILE A 263 -31.52 -15.45 2.24
N THR A 264 -32.05 -14.98 3.35
CA THR A 264 -32.59 -15.83 4.41
C THR A 264 -34.08 -16.07 4.25
N SER A 265 -34.78 -15.16 3.56
CA SER A 265 -36.18 -15.32 3.23
C SER A 265 -36.54 -14.56 1.96
N ARG A 266 -37.23 -15.19 1.04
CA ARG A 266 -37.70 -14.60 -0.22
C ARG A 266 -39.09 -14.01 -0.05
N PHE A 267 -39.47 -13.12 -0.99
CA PHE A 267 -40.84 -12.63 -1.10
C PHE A 267 -41.80 -13.81 -1.26
N THR A 268 -42.89 -13.78 -0.50
CA THR A 268 -43.97 -14.75 -0.60
C THR A 268 -45.27 -14.17 -0.06
N ASN A 269 -46.39 -14.51 -0.69
CA ASN A 269 -47.71 -14.15 -0.22
C ASN A 269 -48.17 -14.96 0.99
N ALA A 270 -47.52 -16.12 1.24
CA ALA A 270 -47.84 -16.99 2.39
C ALA A 270 -46.65 -17.83 2.79
N ARG A 271 -46.10 -17.60 4.00
CA ARG A 271 -45.09 -18.47 4.63
C ARG A 271 -45.53 -18.82 6.04
N PHE A 272 -45.17 -20.00 6.52
CA PHE A 272 -45.39 -20.37 7.90
C PHE A 272 -44.43 -19.55 8.81
N HIS A 273 -44.99 -18.78 9.73
CA HIS A 273 -44.18 -17.98 10.67
C HIS A 273 -43.87 -18.83 11.90
N PRO A 274 -42.59 -19.17 12.18
CA PRO A 274 -42.22 -20.18 13.18
C PRO A 274 -42.61 -19.76 14.61
N ILE A 275 -42.60 -18.48 14.93
CA ILE A 275 -42.97 -17.99 16.26
C ILE A 275 -44.48 -17.87 16.41
N LEU A 276 -45.16 -17.31 15.41
CA LEU A 276 -46.61 -17.07 15.45
C LEU A 276 -47.42 -18.33 15.07
N LYS A 277 -46.74 -19.39 14.59
CA LYS A 277 -47.33 -20.68 14.18
C LYS A 277 -48.54 -20.54 13.24
N ARG A 278 -48.54 -19.57 12.35
CA ARG A 278 -49.56 -19.33 11.33
C ARG A 278 -48.94 -18.85 10.01
N TYR A 279 -49.69 -19.02 8.94
CA TYR A 279 -49.26 -18.49 7.64
C TYR A 279 -49.42 -16.95 7.60
N ARG A 280 -48.39 -16.30 7.10
CA ARG A 280 -48.36 -14.84 6.93
C ARG A 280 -47.63 -14.48 5.65
N ALA A 281 -48.07 -13.41 4.98
CA ALA A 281 -47.34 -12.83 3.85
C ALA A 281 -46.01 -12.26 4.30
N HIS A 282 -45.00 -12.40 3.43
CA HIS A 282 -43.72 -11.74 3.56
C HIS A 282 -43.46 -10.95 2.28
N HIS A 283 -43.83 -9.67 2.27
CA HIS A 283 -43.75 -8.79 1.12
C HIS A 283 -42.38 -8.09 1.02
N GLY A 284 -41.33 -8.81 1.37
CA GLY A 284 -39.93 -8.37 1.28
C GLY A 284 -39.00 -9.56 1.08
N VAL A 285 -37.72 -9.24 0.98
CA VAL A 285 -36.63 -10.21 0.97
C VAL A 285 -35.75 -9.92 2.17
N ASP A 286 -35.52 -10.94 3.02
CA ASP A 286 -34.63 -10.81 4.16
C ASP A 286 -33.22 -11.19 3.75
N TYR A 287 -32.24 -10.32 4.02
CA TYR A 287 -30.84 -10.54 3.80
C TYR A 287 -30.14 -10.70 5.15
N ALA A 288 -29.24 -11.68 5.26
CA ALA A 288 -28.29 -11.76 6.35
C ALA A 288 -26.92 -11.32 5.82
N ALA A 289 -26.35 -10.29 6.44
CA ALA A 289 -24.95 -9.90 6.25
C ALA A 289 -24.10 -10.51 7.38
N PRO A 290 -22.80 -10.75 7.13
CA PRO A 290 -21.88 -11.21 8.16
C PRO A 290 -21.66 -10.18 9.27
#